data_2b746d1d9175f0d3f48122732e072194
#
_entry.id   2b746d1d9175f0d3f48122732e072194
#
_cell.length_a   1.000
_cell.length_b   1.000
_cell.length_c   1.000
_cell.angle_alpha   90.00
_cell.angle_beta   90.00
_cell.angle_gamma   90.00
#
_symmetry.space_group_name_H-M   'P 1'
#
loop_
_entity.id
_entity.type
_entity.pdbx_description
1 polymer ?
#
loop_
_entity_poly.entity_id
_entity_poly.type
_entity_poly.pdbx_seq_one_letter_code
_entity_poly.pdbx_strand_id
1 'polypeptide(L)'
;MEDLPYIFDRSSVKSERKATQYFLREETQATEKDALRAVEQELGADVSLIDLREALVRVGADHLDDVADELREWGYRFREE
;
A
#
# COMPACT_ATOMS: atom_id res chain seq x y z
N MET A 1 -15.41 20.51 11.99
CA MET A 1 -15.54 19.64 11.51
C MET A 1 -14.65 18.58 11.34
N GLU A 2 -14.39 18.03 12.28
CA GLU A 2 -13.56 16.97 12.33
C GLU A 2 -14.10 15.80 11.67
N ASP A 3 -15.28 15.88 11.21
CA ASP A 3 -15.88 14.71 10.66
C ASP A 3 -15.65 14.48 9.19
N LEU A 4 -14.88 15.34 8.55
CA LEU A 4 -14.60 15.12 7.15
C LEU A 4 -13.68 13.92 6.99
N PRO A 5 -13.98 13.01 6.06
CA PRO A 5 -13.04 11.94 5.79
C PRO A 5 -11.70 12.50 5.38
N TYR A 6 -10.66 11.77 5.72
CA TYR A 6 -9.30 12.21 5.46
C TYR A 6 -9.08 12.57 3.99
N ILE A 7 -9.65 11.79 3.08
CA ILE A 7 -9.39 11.99 1.67
C ILE A 7 -9.99 13.28 1.13
N PHE A 8 -10.92 13.89 1.86
CA PHE A 8 -11.53 15.13 1.37
C PHE A 8 -10.73 16.36 1.78
N ASP A 9 -9.76 16.22 2.63
CA ASP A 9 -8.91 17.32 3.00
C ASP A 9 -7.64 17.20 2.23
N ARG A 10 -7.65 17.63 0.98
CA ARG A 10 -6.53 17.44 0.11
C ARG A 10 -5.29 18.17 0.58
N SER A 11 -5.46 19.23 1.32
CA SER A 11 -4.31 19.99 1.75
C SER A 11 -3.50 19.22 2.78
N SER A 12 -4.10 18.25 3.47
CA SER A 12 -3.39 17.52 4.49
C SER A 12 -2.89 16.16 4.00
N VAL A 13 -3.18 15.78 2.77
CA VAL A 13 -2.77 14.47 2.28
C VAL A 13 -1.26 14.29 2.39
N LYS A 14 -0.50 15.31 2.03
CA LYS A 14 0.94 15.24 2.13
C LYS A 14 1.47 15.86 3.39
N SER A 15 0.75 16.82 3.97
CA SER A 15 1.27 17.54 5.12
C SER A 15 1.31 16.67 6.36
N GLU A 16 0.48 15.64 6.43
CA GLU A 16 0.49 14.76 7.58
C GLU A 16 1.25 13.48 7.33
N ARG A 17 1.92 13.38 6.21
CA ARG A 17 2.68 12.20 5.85
C ARG A 17 4.13 12.58 5.62
N LYS A 18 5.00 11.69 6.01
CA LYS A 18 6.42 11.86 5.75
C LYS A 18 6.79 11.05 4.52
N ALA A 19 7.71 11.57 3.74
CA ALA A 19 8.13 10.87 2.54
C ALA A 19 8.85 9.58 2.90
N THR A 20 8.52 8.53 2.19
CA THR A 20 9.18 7.24 2.34
C THR A 20 9.46 6.71 0.95
N GLN A 21 10.70 6.33 0.72
CA GLN A 21 11.05 5.81 -0.58
C GLN A 21 10.88 4.31 -0.62
N TYR A 22 10.24 3.81 -1.67
CA TYR A 22 10.08 2.37 -1.87
C TYR A 22 11.01 1.95 -2.99
N PHE A 23 11.68 0.84 -2.79
CA PHE A 23 12.46 0.23 -3.84
C PHE A 23 11.79 -1.06 -4.25
N LEU A 24 11.09 -1.04 -5.36
CA LEU A 24 10.30 -2.18 -5.81
C LEU A 24 10.86 -2.71 -7.11
N ARG A 25 10.76 -4.03 -7.27
CA ARG A 25 11.10 -4.64 -8.55
C ARG A 25 10.11 -4.18 -9.60
N GLU A 26 10.52 -4.28 -10.86
CA GLU A 26 9.66 -3.86 -11.95
C GLU A 26 8.32 -4.58 -11.95
N GLU A 27 8.35 -5.87 -11.69
CA GLU A 27 7.10 -6.63 -11.69
C GLU A 27 6.19 -6.22 -10.53
N THR A 28 6.77 -5.79 -9.41
CA THR A 28 5.96 -5.31 -8.30
C THR A 28 5.34 -3.96 -8.63
N GLN A 29 6.06 -3.14 -9.38
CA GLN A 29 5.49 -1.87 -9.82
C GLN A 29 4.28 -2.10 -10.74
N ALA A 30 4.37 -3.12 -11.60
CA ALA A 30 3.25 -3.46 -12.45
C ALA A 30 2.07 -3.96 -11.62
N THR A 31 2.36 -4.77 -10.61
CA THR A 31 1.31 -5.25 -9.71
C THR A 31 0.63 -4.08 -9.00
N GLU A 32 1.41 -3.08 -8.62
CA GLU A 32 0.86 -1.92 -7.95
C GLU A 32 -0.11 -1.17 -8.87
N LYS A 33 0.26 -1.01 -10.14
CA LYS A 33 -0.63 -0.34 -11.08
C LYS A 33 -1.92 -1.12 -11.29
N ASP A 34 -1.82 -2.44 -11.37
CA ASP A 34 -3.01 -3.27 -11.51
C ASP A 34 -3.89 -3.18 -10.28
N ALA A 35 -3.27 -3.13 -9.10
CA ALA A 35 -4.02 -3.02 -7.86
C ALA A 35 -4.76 -1.68 -7.80
N LEU A 36 -4.11 -0.63 -8.27
CA LEU A 36 -4.75 0.68 -8.26
C LEU A 36 -6.01 0.65 -9.12
N ARG A 37 -5.92 0.10 -10.32
CA ARG A 37 -7.07 0.01 -11.19
C ARG A 37 -8.18 -0.83 -10.58
N ALA A 38 -7.81 -1.95 -9.96
CA ALA A 38 -8.80 -2.84 -9.38
C ALA A 38 -9.53 -2.16 -8.23
N VAL A 39 -8.79 -1.42 -7.39
CA VAL A 39 -9.41 -0.74 -6.27
C VAL A 39 -10.29 0.40 -6.76
N GLU A 40 -9.86 1.11 -7.78
CA GLU A 40 -10.67 2.18 -8.34
C GLU A 40 -11.98 1.62 -8.91
N GLN A 41 -11.91 0.46 -9.54
CA GLN A 41 -13.12 -0.17 -10.04
C GLN A 41 -14.04 -0.59 -8.91
N GLU A 42 -13.46 -1.12 -7.86
CA GLU A 42 -14.24 -1.57 -6.71
C GLU A 42 -14.95 -0.40 -6.05
N LEU A 43 -14.28 0.74 -5.94
CA LEU A 43 -14.85 1.90 -5.26
C LEU A 43 -15.66 2.81 -6.18
N GLY A 44 -15.49 2.68 -7.47
CA GLY A 44 -16.14 3.57 -8.41
C GLY A 44 -15.61 4.99 -8.33
N ALA A 45 -14.32 5.15 -8.01
CA ALA A 45 -13.73 6.47 -7.82
C ALA A 45 -12.23 6.40 -8.08
N ASP A 46 -11.66 7.55 -8.42
CA ASP A 46 -10.21 7.65 -8.57
C ASP A 46 -9.55 7.62 -7.20
N VAL A 47 -8.40 6.95 -7.13
CA VAL A 47 -7.66 6.81 -5.89
C VAL A 47 -6.23 7.27 -6.14
N SER A 48 -5.68 8.04 -5.22
CA SER A 48 -4.30 8.46 -5.37
C SER A 48 -3.37 7.31 -5.03
N LEU A 49 -2.21 7.28 -5.68
CA LEU A 49 -1.23 6.24 -5.39
C LEU A 49 -0.74 6.33 -3.96
N ILE A 50 -0.64 7.54 -3.43
CA ILE A 50 -0.23 7.73 -2.04
C ILE A 50 -1.19 7.04 -1.09
N ASP A 51 -2.49 7.22 -1.33
CA ASP A 51 -3.49 6.58 -0.50
C ASP A 51 -3.46 5.07 -0.65
N LEU A 52 -3.30 4.59 -1.87
CA LEU A 52 -3.23 3.15 -2.08
C LEU A 52 -2.06 2.54 -1.33
N ARG A 53 -0.91 3.19 -1.38
CA ARG A 53 0.28 2.66 -0.74
C ARG A 53 0.13 2.59 0.77
N GLU A 54 -0.44 3.64 1.35
CA GLU A 54 -0.65 3.59 2.80
C GLU A 54 -1.67 2.51 3.16
N ALA A 55 -2.73 2.38 2.36
CA ALA A 55 -3.72 1.34 2.63
C ALA A 55 -3.11 -0.05 2.51
N LEU A 56 -2.26 -0.25 1.52
CA LEU A 56 -1.61 -1.55 1.37
C LEU A 56 -0.74 -1.90 2.57
N VAL A 57 -0.02 -0.92 3.11
CA VAL A 57 0.79 -1.17 4.29
C VAL A 57 -0.09 -1.52 5.48
N ARG A 58 -1.17 -0.80 5.66
CA ARG A 58 -2.05 -1.04 6.81
C ARG A 58 -2.74 -2.39 6.70
N VAL A 59 -3.22 -2.73 5.52
CA VAL A 59 -3.86 -4.03 5.32
C VAL A 59 -2.83 -5.14 5.45
N GLY A 60 -1.64 -4.94 4.89
CA GLY A 60 -0.58 -5.92 5.02
C GLY A 60 -0.21 -6.16 6.48
N ALA A 61 -0.22 -5.12 7.29
CA ALA A 61 0.11 -5.27 8.70
C ALA A 61 -0.94 -6.11 9.44
N ASP A 62 -2.15 -6.19 8.89
CA ASP A 62 -3.18 -7.05 9.46
C ASP A 62 -3.12 -8.47 8.92
N HIS A 63 -2.25 -8.72 7.95
CA HIS A 63 -2.14 -10.04 7.33
C HIS A 63 -0.67 -10.49 7.33
N LEU A 64 -0.07 -10.46 8.51
CA LEU A 64 1.35 -10.74 8.63
C LEU A 64 1.73 -12.17 8.25
N ASP A 65 0.78 -13.11 8.41
CA ASP A 65 1.06 -14.47 7.98
C ASP A 65 1.30 -14.53 6.48
N ASP A 66 0.51 -13.79 5.73
CA ASP A 66 0.66 -13.76 4.28
C ASP A 66 1.95 -13.05 3.89
N VAL A 67 2.29 -11.98 4.62
CA VAL A 67 3.55 -11.28 4.36
C VAL A 67 4.73 -12.20 4.62
N ALA A 68 4.67 -12.94 5.72
CA ALA A 68 5.74 -13.89 6.04
C ALA A 68 5.87 -14.97 4.98
N ASP A 69 4.73 -15.45 4.46
CA ASP A 69 4.75 -16.46 3.40
C ASP A 69 5.44 -15.93 2.16
N GLU A 70 5.15 -14.68 1.79
CA GLU A 70 5.79 -14.09 0.64
C GLU A 70 7.31 -14.01 0.82
N LEU A 71 7.74 -13.60 2.01
CA LEU A 71 9.16 -13.51 2.28
C LEU A 71 9.83 -14.88 2.29
N ARG A 72 9.10 -15.91 2.72
CA ARG A 72 9.63 -17.26 2.64
C ARG A 72 9.87 -17.67 1.20
N GLU A 73 8.97 -17.27 0.30
CA GLU A 73 9.16 -17.55 -1.11
C GLU A 73 10.42 -16.89 -1.65
N TRP A 74 10.81 -15.76 -1.05
CA TRP A 74 12.02 -15.08 -1.48
C TRP A 74 13.28 -15.67 -0.85
N GLY A 75 13.14 -16.70 0.01
CA GLY A 75 14.29 -17.39 0.57
C GLY A 75 14.51 -17.19 2.05
N TYR A 76 13.72 -16.39 2.71
CA TYR A 76 13.95 -16.13 4.12
C TYR A 76 13.81 -17.38 4.98
N ARG A 77 13.14 -18.40 4.47
CA ARG A 77 13.00 -19.63 5.26
C ARG A 77 14.33 -20.36 5.41
N PHE A 78 15.33 -19.96 4.66
CA PHE A 78 16.63 -20.61 4.75
C PHE A 78 17.60 -19.88 5.66
N ARG A 79 17.11 -18.83 6.33
CA ARG A 79 17.98 -18.13 7.21
C ARG A 79 18.44 -19.01 8.33
N GLU A 80 19.68 -18.86 8.70
CA GLU A 80 20.17 -19.66 9.77
C GLU A 80 19.94 -18.92 10.99
N GLU A 81 19.68 -19.52 12.05
CA GLU A 81 19.54 -18.83 13.26
C GLU A 81 20.25 -19.37 14.29
#